data_4b7994b22953391b719ae22018411086
#
_entry.id   4b7994b22953391b719ae22018411086
#
_cell.length_a   1.000
_cell.length_b   1.000
_cell.length_c   1.000
_cell.angle_alpha   90.00
_cell.angle_beta   90.00
_cell.angle_gamma   90.00
#
_symmetry.space_group_name_H-M   'P 1'
#
loop_
_entity.id
_entity.type
_entity.pdbx_description
1 polymer ?
#
loop_
_entity_poly.entity_id
_entity_poly.type
_entity_poly.pdbx_seq_one_letter_code
_entity_poly.pdbx_strand_id
1 'polypeptide(L)'
;GGPFDLIYERAFLCSFNPKLRQRFVRKLRSLLRPGGKVFGFFYIAPEKESGPPYPLLFESLRQLMEPQFTLEEDEVHQEQLKVFEGGERWQVWGLN
;
A
#
# COMPACT_ATOMS: atom_id res chain seq x y z
N GLY A 1 15.17 10.68 8.67
CA GLY A 1 14.80 9.54 7.87
C GLY A 1 15.40 8.24 8.34
N GLY A 2 14.79 7.17 7.85
CA GLY A 2 15.21 5.82 8.17
C GLY A 2 16.36 5.34 7.29
N PRO A 3 16.80 4.09 7.51
CA PRO A 3 17.95 3.55 6.80
C PRO A 3 17.64 2.98 5.43
N PHE A 4 16.38 2.90 5.03
CA PHE A 4 16.00 2.19 3.83
C PHE A 4 15.68 3.12 2.65
N ASP A 5 16.14 2.75 1.46
CA ASP A 5 15.79 3.43 0.21
C ASP A 5 14.53 2.84 -0.42
N LEU A 6 14.27 1.55 -0.18
CA LEU A 6 13.18 0.80 -0.79
C LEU A 6 12.53 -0.11 0.24
N ILE A 7 11.20 -0.15 0.23
CA ILE A 7 10.42 -1.10 1.02
C ILE A 7 9.47 -1.82 0.09
N TYR A 8 9.50 -3.16 0.11
CA TYR A 8 8.60 -3.99 -0.68
C TYR A 8 7.33 -4.29 0.11
N GLU A 9 6.18 -4.10 -0.54
CA GLU A 9 4.88 -4.38 0.03
C GLU A 9 4.12 -5.39 -0.85
N ARG A 10 3.63 -6.47 -0.26
CA ARG A 10 2.71 -7.35 -0.98
C ARG A 10 1.66 -7.86 -0.01
N ALA A 11 0.44 -7.36 -0.17
CA ALA A 11 -0.72 -7.74 0.63
C ALA A 11 -0.53 -7.53 2.15
N PHE A 12 0.51 -6.81 2.57
CA PHE A 12 0.79 -6.59 3.98
C PHE A 12 -0.19 -5.60 4.59
N LEU A 13 -0.44 -4.49 3.88
CA LEU A 13 -1.35 -3.46 4.35
C LEU A 13 -2.79 -3.98 4.45
N CYS A 14 -3.21 -4.85 3.53
CA CYS A 14 -4.55 -5.42 3.55
C CYS A 14 -4.73 -6.52 4.60
N SER A 15 -3.63 -6.99 5.22
CA SER A 15 -3.70 -7.96 6.31
C SER A 15 -4.01 -7.31 7.65
N PHE A 16 -3.92 -5.98 7.74
CA PHE A 16 -4.22 -5.25 8.96
C PHE A 16 -5.69 -4.88 9.03
N ASN A 17 -6.20 -4.85 10.26
CA ASN A 17 -7.44 -4.15 10.54
C ASN A 17 -7.30 -2.71 10.03
N PRO A 18 -8.30 -2.17 9.31
CA PRO A 18 -8.23 -0.80 8.77
C PRO A 18 -7.83 0.27 9.78
N LYS A 19 -8.16 0.08 11.06
CA LYS A 19 -7.80 1.04 12.12
C LYS A 19 -6.30 1.17 12.34
N LEU A 20 -5.50 0.19 11.92
CA LEU A 20 -4.06 0.17 12.13
C LEU A 20 -3.27 0.72 10.93
N ARG A 21 -3.95 0.96 9.81
CA ARG A 21 -3.28 1.35 8.56
C ARG A 21 -2.55 2.68 8.67
N GLN A 22 -3.13 3.66 9.33
CA GLN A 22 -2.48 4.97 9.48
C GLN A 22 -1.18 4.87 10.26
N ARG A 23 -1.17 4.07 11.33
CA ARG A 23 0.05 3.84 12.11
C ARG A 23 1.12 3.14 11.28
N PHE A 24 0.71 2.18 10.46
CA PHE A 24 1.63 1.46 9.58
C PHE A 24 2.25 2.39 8.54
N VAL A 25 1.45 3.24 7.91
CA VAL A 25 1.96 4.20 6.92
C VAL A 25 2.93 5.18 7.56
N ARG A 26 2.65 5.64 8.77
CA ARG A 26 3.60 6.49 9.51
C ARG A 26 4.91 5.76 9.78
N LYS A 27 4.84 4.47 10.07
CA LYS A 27 6.04 3.66 10.28
C LYS A 27 6.85 3.52 8.99
N LEU A 28 6.18 3.28 7.85
CA LEU A 28 6.85 3.24 6.54
C LEU A 28 7.63 4.52 6.29
N ARG A 29 6.99 5.66 6.52
CA ARG A 29 7.62 6.96 6.34
C ARG A 29 8.87 7.09 7.22
N SER A 30 8.81 6.63 8.45
CA SER A 30 9.93 6.74 9.39
C SER A 30 11.11 5.84 9.01
N LEU A 31 10.85 4.78 8.25
CA LEU A 31 11.88 3.82 7.84
C LEU A 31 12.57 4.20 6.54
N LEU A 32 11.99 5.11 5.77
CA LEU A 32 12.53 5.51 4.47
C LEU A 32 13.42 6.73 4.57
N ARG A 33 14.46 6.76 3.74
CA ARG A 33 15.23 7.98 3.49
C ARG A 33 14.38 8.94 2.66
N PRO A 34 14.67 10.24 2.70
CA PRO A 34 14.03 11.18 1.79
C PRO A 34 14.19 10.72 0.34
N GLY A 35 13.10 10.70 -0.41
CA GLY A 35 13.12 10.17 -1.78
C GLY A 35 13.06 8.66 -1.90
N GLY A 36 13.00 7.94 -0.78
CA GLY A 36 12.82 6.49 -0.78
C GLY A 36 11.44 6.08 -1.27
N LYS A 37 11.27 4.79 -1.56
CA LYS A 37 10.03 4.30 -2.19
C LYS A 37 9.47 3.07 -1.50
N VAL A 38 8.14 3.01 -1.44
CA VAL A 38 7.39 1.79 -1.15
C VAL A 38 6.84 1.28 -2.47
N PHE A 39 7.09 0.02 -2.77
CA PHE A 39 6.67 -0.57 -4.03
C PHE A 39 6.14 -1.98 -3.81
N GLY A 40 5.28 -2.43 -4.71
CA GLY A 40 4.79 -3.79 -4.66
C GLY A 40 3.34 -3.91 -5.09
N PHE A 41 2.60 -4.80 -4.44
CA PHE A 41 1.25 -5.15 -4.82
C PHE A 41 0.28 -4.78 -3.71
N PHE A 42 -0.70 -3.98 -4.08
CA PHE A 42 -1.72 -3.48 -3.15
C PHE A 42 -3.08 -4.07 -3.53
N TYR A 43 -3.81 -4.59 -2.55
CA TYR A 43 -5.14 -5.13 -2.79
C TYR A 43 -6.16 -3.99 -2.76
N ILE A 44 -6.58 -3.55 -3.94
CA ILE A 44 -7.49 -2.43 -4.11
C ILE A 44 -8.79 -2.95 -4.70
N ALA A 45 -9.87 -2.88 -3.93
CA ALA A 45 -11.18 -3.38 -4.31
C ALA A 45 -12.23 -2.73 -3.42
N PRO A 46 -13.53 -2.89 -3.74
CA PRO A 46 -14.58 -2.44 -2.82
C PRO A 46 -14.40 -3.06 -1.43
N GLU A 47 -14.63 -2.26 -0.39
CA GLU A 47 -14.50 -2.73 0.98
C GLU A 47 -15.45 -3.90 1.26
N LYS A 48 -14.97 -4.81 2.11
CA LYS A 48 -15.80 -5.89 2.65
C LYS A 48 -15.62 -5.95 4.15
N GLU A 49 -16.66 -6.37 4.85
CA GLU A 49 -16.69 -6.34 6.32
C GLU A 49 -15.80 -7.41 6.95
N SER A 50 -15.62 -8.53 6.28
CA SER A 50 -14.81 -9.61 6.81
C SER A 50 -13.46 -9.69 6.13
N GLY A 51 -12.44 -9.94 6.89
CA GLY A 51 -11.07 -10.15 6.42
C GLY A 51 -10.34 -11.05 7.38
N PRO A 52 -9.02 -11.19 7.31
CA PRO A 52 -8.15 -10.80 6.19
C PRO A 52 -8.42 -11.62 4.92
N PRO A 53 -8.09 -11.09 3.73
CA PRO A 53 -7.57 -9.75 3.50
C PRO A 53 -8.67 -8.68 3.52
N TYR A 54 -8.28 -7.47 3.92
CA TYR A 54 -9.16 -6.29 3.89
C TYR A 54 -8.77 -5.43 2.70
N PRO A 55 -9.57 -5.38 1.63
CA PRO A 55 -9.20 -4.57 0.48
C PRO A 55 -9.16 -3.09 0.80
N LEU A 56 -8.38 -2.35 0.01
CA LEU A 56 -8.28 -0.90 0.11
C LEU A 56 -9.15 -0.27 -0.96
N LEU A 57 -9.96 0.72 -0.60
CA LEU A 57 -10.49 1.63 -1.59
C LEU A 57 -9.34 2.52 -2.06
N PHE A 58 -9.25 2.76 -3.36
CA PHE A 58 -8.15 3.56 -3.90
C PHE A 58 -8.11 4.95 -3.27
N GLU A 59 -9.24 5.59 -3.10
CA GLU A 59 -9.30 6.90 -2.48
C GLU A 59 -8.84 6.88 -1.02
N SER A 60 -9.18 5.83 -0.29
CA SER A 60 -8.72 5.67 1.10
C SER A 60 -7.21 5.48 1.16
N LEU A 61 -6.64 4.71 0.22
CA LEU A 61 -5.19 4.54 0.14
C LEU A 61 -4.51 5.87 -0.16
N ARG A 62 -5.05 6.65 -1.10
CA ARG A 62 -4.51 7.97 -1.40
C ARG A 62 -4.50 8.87 -0.18
N GLN A 63 -5.58 8.88 0.59
CA GLN A 63 -5.67 9.68 1.81
C GLN A 63 -4.64 9.26 2.86
N LEU A 64 -4.34 7.96 2.94
CA LEU A 64 -3.31 7.47 3.85
C LEU A 64 -1.90 7.88 3.43
N MET A 65 -1.63 7.87 2.14
CA MET A 65 -0.29 8.07 1.61
C MET A 65 0.03 9.54 1.34
N GLU A 66 -0.92 10.30 0.83
CA GLU A 66 -0.72 11.73 0.56
C GLU A 66 -0.92 12.55 1.84
N PRO A 67 -0.26 13.68 2.02
CA PRO A 67 0.69 14.33 1.09
C PRO A 67 2.13 13.86 1.23
N GLN A 68 2.39 12.83 2.04
CA GLN A 68 3.74 12.36 2.34
C GLN A 68 4.38 11.63 1.16
N PHE A 69 3.56 10.94 0.37
CA PHE A 69 4.00 10.11 -0.76
C PHE A 69 3.33 10.57 -2.04
N THR A 70 4.01 10.31 -3.16
CA THR A 70 3.47 10.54 -4.51
C THR A 70 3.38 9.20 -5.23
N LEU A 71 2.23 8.91 -5.82
CA LEU A 71 2.03 7.70 -6.62
C LEU A 71 2.77 7.87 -7.95
N GLU A 72 3.79 7.03 -8.17
CA GLU A 72 4.64 7.09 -9.36
C GLU A 72 4.26 6.07 -10.43
N GLU A 73 3.79 4.89 -10.01
CA GLU A 73 3.34 3.83 -10.91
C GLU A 73 2.10 3.17 -10.34
N ASP A 74 1.16 2.80 -11.21
CA ASP A 74 -0.06 2.13 -10.84
C ASP A 74 -0.55 1.27 -12.01
N GLU A 75 -0.40 -0.05 -11.90
CA GLU A 75 -0.75 -0.99 -12.96
C GLU A 75 -1.52 -2.18 -12.43
N VAL A 76 -2.47 -2.68 -13.22
CA VAL A 76 -3.18 -3.91 -12.90
C VAL A 76 -2.21 -5.08 -13.00
N HIS A 77 -2.12 -5.88 -11.92
CA HIS A 77 -1.29 -7.07 -11.91
C HIS A 77 -2.03 -8.22 -12.59
N GLN A 78 -1.41 -8.83 -13.61
CA GLN A 78 -2.07 -9.85 -14.42
C GLN A 78 -2.09 -11.24 -13.79
N GLU A 79 -1.04 -11.59 -13.03
CA GLU A 79 -0.95 -12.87 -12.35
C GLU A 79 -1.27 -12.69 -10.86
N GLN A 80 -2.55 -12.67 -10.54
CA GLN A 80 -3.00 -12.40 -9.19
C GLN A 80 -3.16 -13.69 -8.37
N LEU A 81 -2.84 -13.61 -7.08
CA LEU A 81 -3.21 -14.66 -6.16
C LEU A 81 -4.73 -14.76 -6.09
N LYS A 82 -5.25 -15.98 -5.95
CA LYS A 82 -6.69 -16.23 -5.99
C LYS A 82 -7.47 -15.37 -4.98
N VAL A 83 -6.91 -15.18 -3.78
CA VAL A 83 -7.57 -14.40 -2.72
C VAL A 83 -7.67 -12.90 -3.06
N PHE A 84 -6.84 -12.41 -3.99
CA PHE A 84 -6.81 -11.02 -4.42
C PHE A 84 -7.36 -10.84 -5.84
N GLU A 85 -7.99 -11.86 -6.39
CA GLU A 85 -8.44 -11.85 -7.78
C GLU A 85 -9.30 -10.63 -8.07
N GLY A 86 -8.93 -9.91 -9.12
CA GLY A 86 -9.61 -8.68 -9.54
C GLY A 86 -9.20 -7.43 -8.82
N GLY A 87 -8.31 -7.52 -7.80
CA GLY A 87 -7.98 -6.35 -6.97
C GLY A 87 -6.52 -6.05 -6.77
N GLU A 88 -5.60 -6.94 -7.15
CA GLU A 88 -4.17 -6.72 -6.92
C GLU A 88 -3.58 -5.79 -7.97
N ARG A 89 -2.92 -4.71 -7.52
CA ARG A 89 -2.31 -3.71 -8.41
C ARG A 89 -0.86 -3.49 -8.02
N TRP A 90 0.00 -3.37 -9.03
CA TRP A 90 1.37 -2.93 -8.84
C TRP A 90 1.40 -1.43 -8.66
N GLN A 91 2.00 -0.96 -7.58
CA GLN A 91 2.15 0.47 -7.31
C GLN A 91 3.53 0.80 -6.79
N VAL A 92 4.00 2.00 -7.11
CA VAL A 92 5.21 2.60 -6.55
C VAL A 92 4.83 3.95 -5.96
N TRP A 93 5.10 4.12 -4.67
CA TRP A 93 4.86 5.36 -3.93
C TRP A 93 6.19 5.93 -3.47
N GLY A 94 6.53 7.12 -3.94
CA GLY A 94 7.75 7.81 -3.56
C GLY A 94 7.53 8.75 -2.38
N LEU A 95 8.43 8.73 -1.40
CA LEU A 95 8.41 9.66 -0.28
C LEU A 95 8.85 11.04 -0.75
N ASN A 96 7.99 12.03 -0.53
CA ASN A 96 8.26 13.41 -0.91
C ASN A 96 9.41 14.04 -0.10
#